data_d89c46d14657ab275b3e7aabf5866ac6
#
_entry.id   d89c46d14657ab275b3e7aabf5866ac6
#
_cell.length_a   1.000
_cell.length_b   1.000
_cell.length_c   1.000
_cell.angle_alpha   90.00
_cell.angle_beta   90.00
_cell.angle_gamma   90.00
#
_symmetry.space_group_name_H-M   'P 1'
#
loop_
_entity.id
_entity.type
_entity.pdbx_description
1 polymer ?
#
loop_
_entity_poly.entity_id
_entity_poly.type
_entity_poly.pdbx_seq_one_letter_code
_entity_poly.pdbx_strand_id
1 'polypeptide(L)'
;MKGFLRMMEHEGLLPVNYYFVVAEYEAGVKKTQKSVPKEKRSEFTINSLLGKKLRLNFTEEIRCVDCGRITKKSFSQGSCYSCFMNLASNDMCILRPETCHHHLGTCREPEWGLANCFKKHTLYLANTSGIKVGITKENPVSKRWVDQGAMYA
;
A
#
# COMPACT_ATOMS: atom_id res chain seq x y z
N MET A 1 4.17 -4.57 -21.42
CA MET A 1 4.66 -4.94 -20.09
C MET A 1 3.60 -5.82 -19.43
N LYS A 2 3.99 -6.83 -18.67
CA LYS A 2 3.08 -7.72 -17.94
C LYS A 2 3.55 -7.80 -16.49
N GLY A 3 2.64 -7.73 -15.54
CA GLY A 3 2.95 -7.80 -14.11
C GLY A 3 1.77 -7.39 -13.25
N PHE A 4 1.98 -7.26 -11.96
CA PHE A 4 0.97 -6.91 -10.97
C PHE A 4 1.21 -5.47 -10.50
N LEU A 5 0.29 -4.58 -10.78
CA LEU A 5 0.37 -3.21 -10.32
C LEU A 5 0.34 -3.16 -8.80
N ARG A 6 1.23 -2.36 -8.24
CA ARG A 6 1.28 -1.98 -6.84
C ARG A 6 0.80 -0.55 -6.67
N MET A 7 0.78 -0.09 -5.44
CA MET A 7 0.52 1.31 -5.17
C MET A 7 1.54 2.17 -5.94
N MET A 8 1.07 3.25 -6.53
CA MET A 8 1.92 4.22 -7.20
C MET A 8 2.87 4.85 -6.18
N GLU A 9 4.13 4.99 -6.55
CA GLU A 9 5.13 5.67 -5.75
C GLU A 9 5.49 7.02 -6.37
N HIS A 10 6.05 7.90 -5.57
CA HIS A 10 6.51 9.21 -6.04
C HIS A 10 7.77 9.66 -5.29
N GLU A 11 8.52 10.52 -5.95
CA GLU A 11 9.73 11.14 -5.44
C GLU A 11 9.77 12.64 -5.74
N GLY A 12 10.43 13.40 -4.86
CA GLY A 12 10.55 14.84 -4.98
C GLY A 12 9.27 15.59 -4.58
N LEU A 13 9.39 16.91 -4.53
CA LEU A 13 8.28 17.82 -4.25
C LEU A 13 8.03 18.79 -5.40
N LEU A 14 9.08 19.28 -6.02
CA LEU A 14 9.03 20.24 -7.13
C LEU A 14 10.23 20.01 -8.06
N PRO A 15 10.08 19.29 -9.18
CA PRO A 15 8.87 18.56 -9.59
C PRO A 15 8.66 17.24 -8.84
N VAL A 16 7.42 16.78 -8.79
CA VAL A 16 7.10 15.44 -8.32
C VAL A 16 7.24 14.45 -9.47
N ASN A 17 8.01 13.40 -9.26
CA ASN A 17 8.10 12.28 -10.19
C ASN A 17 7.25 11.13 -9.70
N TYR A 18 6.34 10.66 -10.54
CA TYR A 18 5.45 9.54 -10.24
C TYR A 18 5.87 8.27 -10.96
N TYR A 19 5.70 7.13 -10.30
CA TYR A 19 6.11 5.83 -10.82
C TYR A 19 4.99 4.82 -10.70
N PHE A 20 4.74 4.07 -11.77
CA PHE A 20 4.06 2.79 -11.66
C PHE A 20 5.03 1.75 -11.12
N VAL A 21 4.66 1.14 -10.04
CA VAL A 21 5.38 0.00 -9.47
C VAL A 21 4.72 -1.29 -9.95
N VAL A 22 5.49 -2.11 -10.64
CA VAL A 22 5.03 -3.40 -11.19
C VAL A 22 5.80 -4.52 -10.53
N ALA A 23 5.07 -5.42 -9.91
CA ALA A 23 5.62 -6.63 -9.32
C ALA A 23 5.58 -7.78 -10.33
N GLU A 24 6.68 -8.51 -10.41
CA GLU A 24 6.79 -9.75 -11.14
C GLU A 24 7.14 -10.88 -10.16
N TYR A 25 6.65 -12.07 -10.42
CA TYR A 25 6.93 -13.25 -9.59
C TYR A 25 7.57 -14.32 -10.44
N GLU A 26 8.55 -15.02 -9.88
CA GLU A 26 9.17 -16.16 -10.55
C GLU A 26 8.13 -17.22 -10.90
N ALA A 27 8.20 -17.73 -12.13
CA ALA A 27 7.35 -18.80 -12.60
C ALA A 27 7.62 -20.08 -11.81
N GLY A 28 6.59 -20.83 -11.43
CA GLY A 28 6.73 -22.17 -10.89
C GLY A 28 6.57 -22.34 -9.38
N VAL A 29 6.24 -21.31 -8.62
CA VAL A 29 5.89 -21.50 -7.19
C VAL A 29 4.51 -22.17 -7.09
N LYS A 30 4.51 -23.49 -6.85
CA LYS A 30 3.29 -24.28 -6.68
C LYS A 30 2.54 -23.88 -5.42
N LYS A 31 1.20 -24.00 -5.45
CA LYS A 31 0.27 -23.67 -4.34
C LYS A 31 0.61 -24.32 -2.99
N THR A 32 1.47 -25.35 -2.97
CA THR A 32 1.79 -26.18 -1.80
C THR A 32 3.06 -25.76 -1.07
N GLN A 33 3.85 -24.82 -1.59
CA GLN A 33 5.10 -24.41 -0.95
C GLN A 33 4.84 -23.39 0.18
N LYS A 34 5.42 -23.64 1.35
CA LYS A 34 5.44 -22.73 2.50
C LYS A 34 6.25 -21.44 2.25
N SER A 35 7.03 -21.40 1.18
CA SER A 35 7.85 -20.26 0.81
C SER A 35 7.00 -19.16 0.14
N VAL A 36 7.18 -17.93 0.58
CA VAL A 36 6.63 -16.75 -0.10
C VAL A 36 7.36 -16.58 -1.43
N PRO A 37 6.64 -16.43 -2.57
CA PRO A 37 7.29 -16.16 -3.85
C PRO A 37 8.14 -14.90 -3.78
N LYS A 38 9.36 -14.94 -4.30
CA LYS A 38 10.18 -13.73 -4.41
C LYS A 38 9.53 -12.77 -5.40
N GLU A 39 9.26 -11.57 -4.92
CA GLU A 39 8.74 -10.46 -5.71
C GLU A 39 9.92 -9.64 -6.25
N LYS A 40 9.95 -9.45 -7.57
CA LYS A 40 10.82 -8.47 -8.21
C LYS A 40 9.98 -7.25 -8.54
N ARG A 41 10.39 -6.07 -8.11
CA ARG A 41 9.74 -4.81 -8.42
C ARG A 41 10.49 -4.05 -9.49
N SER A 42 9.75 -3.45 -10.40
CA SER A 42 10.24 -2.56 -11.44
C SER A 42 9.43 -1.28 -11.39
N GLU A 43 10.10 -0.13 -11.49
CA GLU A 43 9.50 1.19 -11.44
C GLU A 43 9.52 1.81 -12.82
N PHE A 44 8.42 2.44 -13.21
CA PHE A 44 8.28 3.10 -14.51
C PHE A 44 7.77 4.52 -14.30
N THR A 45 8.56 5.51 -14.67
CA THR A 45 8.14 6.91 -14.60
C THR A 45 6.93 7.17 -15.51
N ILE A 46 5.94 7.87 -14.98
CA ILE A 46 4.68 8.13 -15.67
C ILE A 46 4.48 9.60 -16.03
N ASN A 47 5.34 10.49 -15.56
CA ASN A 47 5.24 11.92 -15.90
C ASN A 47 5.25 12.18 -17.42
N SER A 48 6.03 11.42 -18.17
CA SER A 48 6.09 11.49 -19.64
C SER A 48 4.83 10.96 -20.34
N LEU A 49 3.92 10.36 -19.61
CA LEU A 49 2.67 9.79 -20.10
C LEU A 49 1.48 10.75 -19.95
N LEU A 50 1.69 11.92 -19.37
CA LEU A 50 0.65 12.93 -19.24
C LEU A 50 0.08 13.29 -20.64
N GLY A 51 -1.25 13.31 -20.74
CA GLY A 51 -1.96 13.54 -21.99
C GLY A 51 -1.98 12.35 -22.97
N LYS A 52 -1.31 11.25 -22.69
CA LYS A 52 -1.32 10.06 -23.54
C LYS A 52 -2.40 9.06 -23.11
N LYS A 53 -2.97 8.35 -24.08
CA LYS A 53 -3.88 7.25 -23.83
C LYS A 53 -3.11 6.03 -23.35
N LEU A 54 -3.47 5.50 -22.20
CA LEU A 54 -2.96 4.24 -21.66
C LEU A 54 -4.00 3.15 -21.83
N ARG A 55 -3.55 1.93 -22.15
CA ARG A 55 -4.41 0.76 -22.18
C ARG A 55 -3.90 -0.27 -21.17
N LEU A 56 -4.75 -0.60 -20.20
CA LEU A 56 -4.52 -1.63 -19.22
C LEU A 56 -5.45 -2.79 -19.51
N ASN A 57 -4.90 -4.00 -19.67
CA ASN A 57 -5.69 -5.21 -19.86
C ASN A 57 -5.53 -6.10 -18.64
N PHE A 58 -6.64 -6.45 -18.00
CA PHE A 58 -6.64 -7.42 -16.91
C PHE A 58 -6.43 -8.83 -17.47
N THR A 59 -5.52 -9.57 -16.88
CA THR A 59 -5.14 -10.92 -17.31
C THR A 59 -5.76 -12.02 -16.45
N GLU A 60 -6.79 -11.68 -15.66
CA GLU A 60 -7.55 -12.58 -14.80
C GLU A 60 -6.74 -13.23 -13.66
N GLU A 61 -5.45 -12.97 -13.55
CA GLU A 61 -4.63 -13.44 -12.45
C GLU A 61 -4.55 -12.37 -11.34
N ILE A 62 -4.93 -12.76 -10.13
CA ILE A 62 -4.85 -11.90 -8.94
C ILE A 62 -3.83 -12.53 -7.98
N ARG A 63 -2.89 -11.71 -7.49
CA ARG A 63 -1.94 -12.12 -6.45
C ARG A 63 -2.07 -11.27 -5.22
N CYS A 64 -1.97 -11.94 -4.08
CA CYS A 64 -1.95 -11.28 -2.78
C CYS A 64 -0.75 -10.33 -2.67
N VAL A 65 -0.98 -9.11 -2.20
CA VAL A 65 0.09 -8.10 -2.01
C VAL A 65 1.03 -8.48 -0.87
N ASP A 66 0.56 -9.24 0.12
CA ASP A 66 1.35 -9.60 1.31
C ASP A 66 2.16 -10.87 1.11
N CYS A 67 1.54 -11.93 0.57
CA CYS A 67 2.20 -13.24 0.46
C CYS A 67 2.46 -13.71 -0.98
N GLY A 68 2.12 -12.92 -2.01
CA GLY A 68 2.38 -13.22 -3.41
C GLY A 68 1.60 -14.41 -4.00
N ARG A 69 0.80 -15.13 -3.21
CA ARG A 69 0.03 -16.28 -3.70
C ARG A 69 -1.10 -15.86 -4.62
N ILE A 70 -1.41 -16.70 -5.60
CA ILE A 70 -2.59 -16.53 -6.45
C ILE A 70 -3.84 -16.67 -5.60
N THR A 71 -4.79 -15.78 -5.79
CA THR A 71 -6.08 -15.77 -5.12
C THR A 71 -7.21 -15.53 -6.12
N LYS A 72 -8.40 -16.06 -5.82
CA LYS A 72 -9.59 -15.82 -6.64
C LYS A 72 -10.24 -14.48 -6.33
N LYS A 73 -10.02 -13.94 -5.11
CA LYS A 73 -10.63 -12.70 -4.63
C LYS A 73 -9.63 -11.95 -3.77
N SER A 74 -9.63 -10.65 -3.89
CA SER A 74 -8.84 -9.72 -3.10
C SER A 74 -9.70 -9.11 -1.99
N PHE A 75 -9.12 -8.97 -0.80
CA PHE A 75 -9.70 -8.34 0.38
C PHE A 75 -8.83 -7.15 0.77
N SER A 76 -9.42 -6.16 1.43
CA SER A 76 -8.69 -4.93 1.74
C SER A 76 -7.97 -4.42 0.48
N GLN A 77 -6.81 -3.90 0.57
CA GLN A 77 -6.05 -3.32 -0.55
C GLN A 77 -5.21 -4.37 -1.32
N GLY A 78 -5.71 -5.59 -1.49
CA GLY A 78 -5.05 -6.61 -2.30
C GLY A 78 -4.65 -7.89 -1.57
N SER A 79 -5.02 -8.04 -0.31
CA SER A 79 -4.71 -9.24 0.50
C SER A 79 -5.55 -10.45 0.09
N CYS A 80 -5.00 -11.65 0.17
CA CYS A 80 -5.81 -12.87 0.14
C CYS A 80 -6.55 -13.03 1.48
N TYR A 81 -7.57 -13.89 1.52
CA TYR A 81 -8.37 -14.09 2.74
C TYR A 81 -7.53 -14.43 3.96
N SER A 82 -6.55 -15.31 3.83
CA SER A 82 -5.68 -15.70 4.96
C SER A 82 -4.88 -14.49 5.48
N CYS A 83 -4.27 -13.69 4.62
CA CYS A 83 -3.54 -12.48 5.02
C CYS A 83 -4.48 -11.44 5.62
N PHE A 84 -5.66 -11.26 5.02
CA PHE A 84 -6.68 -10.35 5.54
C PHE A 84 -7.10 -10.70 6.96
N MET A 85 -7.24 -11.99 7.28
CA MET A 85 -7.66 -12.44 8.61
C MET A 85 -6.55 -12.45 9.65
N ASN A 86 -5.28 -12.65 9.25
CA ASN A 86 -4.21 -12.93 10.20
C ASN A 86 -3.23 -11.77 10.41
N LEU A 87 -3.06 -10.87 9.43
CA LEU A 87 -2.11 -9.76 9.56
C LEU A 87 -2.71 -8.60 10.37
N ALA A 88 -1.91 -8.03 11.25
CA ALA A 88 -2.29 -6.84 12.03
C ALA A 88 -2.50 -5.62 11.11
N SER A 89 -1.77 -5.51 10.01
CA SER A 89 -1.93 -4.46 9.01
C SER A 89 -3.32 -4.44 8.34
N ASN A 90 -4.06 -5.52 8.41
CA ASN A 90 -5.41 -5.67 7.88
C ASN A 90 -6.50 -5.62 8.97
N ASP A 91 -6.12 -5.39 10.22
CA ASP A 91 -7.08 -5.30 11.30
C ASP A 91 -7.91 -4.02 11.24
N MET A 92 -9.16 -4.08 11.71
CA MET A 92 -10.07 -2.93 11.69
C MET A 92 -9.53 -1.75 12.49
N CYS A 93 -8.77 -1.99 13.54
CA CYS A 93 -8.16 -0.95 14.37
C CYS A 93 -7.15 -0.06 13.61
N ILE A 94 -6.66 -0.50 12.44
CA ILE A 94 -5.84 0.36 11.57
C ILE A 94 -6.66 1.52 10.99
N LEU A 95 -7.93 1.28 10.68
CA LEU A 95 -8.87 2.30 10.18
C LEU A 95 -9.63 2.99 11.31
N ARG A 96 -9.79 2.31 12.43
CA ARG A 96 -10.52 2.77 13.62
C ARG A 96 -9.66 2.60 14.87
N PRO A 97 -8.70 3.50 15.11
CA PRO A 97 -7.75 3.38 16.23
C PRO A 97 -8.41 3.24 17.61
N GLU A 98 -9.62 3.77 17.76
CA GLU A 98 -10.42 3.65 18.99
C GLU A 98 -10.81 2.20 19.33
N THR A 99 -10.79 1.31 18.33
CA THR A 99 -11.07 -0.12 18.51
C THR A 99 -9.80 -0.94 18.79
N CYS A 100 -8.67 -0.28 19.03
CA CYS A 100 -7.41 -0.97 19.27
C CYS A 100 -7.49 -1.83 20.54
N HIS A 101 -7.16 -3.10 20.38
CA HIS A 101 -7.22 -4.10 21.44
C HIS A 101 -5.85 -4.66 21.84
N HIS A 102 -4.75 -3.93 21.48
CA HIS A 102 -3.39 -4.31 21.83
C HIS A 102 -3.20 -4.42 23.35
N HIS A 103 -3.78 -3.48 24.12
CA HIS A 103 -3.73 -3.45 25.58
C HIS A 103 -4.45 -4.64 26.25
N LEU A 104 -5.31 -5.31 25.51
CA LEU A 104 -5.99 -6.55 25.96
C LEU A 104 -5.19 -7.82 25.64
N GLY A 105 -4.01 -7.69 25.01
CA GLY A 105 -3.19 -8.83 24.60
C GLY A 105 -3.76 -9.63 23.42
N THR A 106 -4.77 -9.13 22.72
CA THR A 106 -5.47 -9.81 21.62
C THR A 106 -5.08 -9.31 20.24
N CYS A 107 -4.10 -8.40 20.14
CA CYS A 107 -3.56 -7.96 18.85
C CYS A 107 -3.03 -9.15 18.06
N ARG A 108 -3.32 -9.20 16.76
CA ARG A 108 -2.90 -10.30 15.86
C ARG A 108 -1.37 -10.45 15.79
N GLU A 109 -0.65 -9.34 15.80
CA GLU A 109 0.82 -9.28 15.76
C GLU A 109 1.28 -8.16 16.70
N PRO A 110 1.44 -8.43 18.02
CA PRO A 110 1.72 -7.39 19.02
C PRO A 110 3.02 -6.61 18.74
N GLU A 111 4.08 -7.29 18.36
CA GLU A 111 5.38 -6.66 18.04
C GLU A 111 5.28 -5.76 16.81
N TRP A 112 4.55 -6.22 15.78
CA TRP A 112 4.27 -5.38 14.62
C TRP A 112 3.46 -4.15 15.02
N GLY A 113 2.48 -4.32 15.91
CA GLY A 113 1.69 -3.23 16.47
C GLY A 113 2.55 -2.18 17.16
N LEU A 114 3.48 -2.59 18.03
CA LEU A 114 4.44 -1.69 18.69
C LEU A 114 5.29 -0.95 17.68
N ALA A 115 5.79 -1.65 16.67
CA ALA A 115 6.64 -1.06 15.65
C ALA A 115 5.93 -0.12 14.67
N ASN A 116 4.61 -0.28 14.48
CA ASN A 116 3.88 0.42 13.41
C ASN A 116 2.71 1.29 13.89
N CYS A 117 2.01 0.94 14.98
CA CYS A 117 0.84 1.68 15.44
C CYS A 117 1.20 2.74 16.48
N PHE A 118 2.09 2.43 17.41
CA PHE A 118 2.47 3.32 18.52
C PHE A 118 3.60 4.28 18.16
N LYS A 119 3.55 4.85 16.96
CA LYS A 119 4.50 5.87 16.49
C LYS A 119 3.94 7.27 16.70
N LYS A 120 4.83 8.25 16.77
CA LYS A 120 4.43 9.66 16.71
C LYS A 120 3.70 9.92 15.40
N HIS A 121 2.59 10.63 15.48
CA HIS A 121 1.81 11.07 14.34
C HIS A 121 1.91 12.59 14.22
N THR A 122 1.93 13.06 12.99
CA THR A 122 1.85 14.48 12.66
C THR A 122 0.45 14.81 12.21
N LEU A 123 -0.16 15.80 12.86
CA LEU A 123 -1.39 16.42 12.42
C LEU A 123 -1.05 17.57 11.48
N TYR A 124 -1.75 17.69 10.36
CA TYR A 124 -1.51 18.73 9.37
C TYR A 124 -2.82 19.24 8.75
N LEU A 125 -2.76 20.44 8.22
CA LEU A 125 -3.79 20.99 7.35
C LEU A 125 -3.27 20.97 5.91
N ALA A 126 -4.12 20.60 4.97
CA ALA A 126 -3.77 20.58 3.55
C ALA A 126 -4.91 21.18 2.73
N ASN A 127 -4.56 21.98 1.73
CA ASN A 127 -5.49 22.47 0.74
C ASN A 127 -5.36 21.64 -0.54
N THR A 128 -6.35 20.82 -0.81
CA THR A 128 -6.47 20.00 -2.02
C THR A 128 -7.55 20.60 -2.93
N SER A 129 -8.77 20.09 -2.91
CA SER A 129 -9.99 20.71 -3.46
C SER A 129 -10.77 21.51 -2.41
N GLY A 130 -10.17 21.73 -1.24
CA GLY A 130 -10.68 22.38 -0.04
C GLY A 130 -9.78 22.05 1.13
N ILE A 131 -9.96 22.73 2.28
CA ILE A 131 -9.17 22.52 3.48
C ILE A 131 -9.53 21.17 4.10
N LYS A 132 -8.53 20.34 4.33
CA LYS A 132 -8.63 19.04 4.98
C LYS A 132 -7.66 18.92 6.13
N VAL A 133 -8.12 18.29 7.21
CA VAL A 133 -7.26 17.85 8.31
C VAL A 133 -6.76 16.45 7.99
N GLY A 134 -5.48 16.23 8.13
CA GLY A 134 -4.87 14.91 7.95
C GLY A 134 -4.00 14.53 9.15
N ILE A 135 -3.86 13.24 9.36
CA ILE A 135 -2.93 12.66 10.32
C ILE A 135 -2.05 11.64 9.61
N THR A 136 -0.77 11.65 9.90
CA THR A 136 0.16 10.68 9.32
C THR A 136 1.29 10.33 10.28
N LYS A 137 1.75 9.11 10.19
CA LYS A 137 3.00 8.63 10.81
C LYS A 137 4.18 8.68 9.84
N GLU A 138 3.96 9.08 8.58
CA GLU A 138 5.01 9.14 7.58
C GLU A 138 6.03 10.25 7.87
N ASN A 139 7.26 9.97 7.54
CA ASN A 139 8.36 10.92 7.57
C ASN A 139 9.17 10.77 6.26
N PRO A 140 9.25 11.82 5.42
CA PRO A 140 8.71 13.17 5.64
C PRO A 140 7.20 13.26 5.43
N VAL A 141 6.55 14.14 6.20
CA VAL A 141 5.10 14.41 6.10
C VAL A 141 4.69 14.86 4.70
N SER A 142 5.57 15.57 4.01
CA SER A 142 5.39 16.05 2.63
C SER A 142 5.04 14.93 1.64
N LYS A 143 5.48 13.69 1.88
CA LYS A 143 5.09 12.55 1.06
C LYS A 143 3.57 12.37 1.06
N ARG A 144 2.95 12.50 2.24
CA ARG A 144 1.50 12.39 2.38
C ARG A 144 0.75 13.55 1.72
N TRP A 145 1.33 14.75 1.69
CA TRP A 145 0.74 15.90 0.98
C TRP A 145 0.65 15.64 -0.52
N VAL A 146 1.73 15.10 -1.10
CA VAL A 146 1.76 14.73 -2.52
C VAL A 146 0.74 13.62 -2.84
N ASP A 147 0.65 12.59 -2.00
CA ASP A 147 -0.35 11.52 -2.15
C ASP A 147 -1.78 12.06 -2.22
N GLN A 148 -2.06 13.14 -1.52
CA GLN A 148 -3.37 13.77 -1.48
C GLN A 148 -3.58 14.87 -2.54
N GLY A 149 -2.56 15.16 -3.32
CA GLY A 149 -2.59 16.26 -4.29
C GLY A 149 -2.73 17.63 -3.63
N ALA A 150 -2.07 17.84 -2.48
CA ALA A 150 -2.12 19.11 -1.77
C ALA A 150 -1.35 20.19 -2.58
N MET A 151 -1.99 21.34 -2.78
CA MET A 151 -1.35 22.52 -3.35
C MET A 151 -0.61 23.33 -2.27
N TYR A 152 -1.11 23.31 -1.04
CA TYR A 152 -0.54 23.95 0.14
C TYR A 152 -0.74 23.05 1.36
N ALA A 153 0.22 23.06 2.27
CA ALA A 153 0.16 22.37 3.54
C ALA A 153 1.06 23.01 4.59
#